data_0d3228220a84880f7ff8038717904e28
#
_entry.id   0d3228220a84880f7ff8038717904e28
#
_cell.length_a   1.000
_cell.length_b   1.000
_cell.length_c   1.000
_cell.angle_alpha   90.00
_cell.angle_beta   90.00
_cell.angle_gamma   90.00
#
_symmetry.space_group_name_H-M   'P 1'
#
loop_
_entity.id
_entity.type
_entity.pdbx_description
1 polymer ?
#
loop_
_entity_poly.entity_id
_entity_poly.type
_entity_poly.pdbx_seq_one_letter_code
_entity_poly.pdbx_strand_id
1 'polypeptide(L)'
;KTNSNSVAAFDETGAQIGIVFQTASPFDTPRLMTELVAWVNQERETARLHPLLIIALCVVVFLEIHPFQDGNGRLSRVLTTLLLLQAGYAYVPYSSLESVIEHSKEAYYLALRQTQGTIRTESPNWQPWLVFFLRSLAEQMRRLEKKVEREKIVLAAMPELQLQIVEF
;
A
#
# COMPACT_ATOMS: atom_id res chain seq x y z
N LYS A 1 5.00 17.72 8.88
CA LYS A 1 5.94 18.36 7.93
C LYS A 1 6.06 19.85 8.18
N THR A 2 7.20 20.44 7.88
CA THR A 2 7.47 21.88 8.09
C THR A 2 7.20 22.72 6.85
N ASN A 3 7.41 22.14 5.66
CA ASN A 3 7.22 22.81 4.37
C ASN A 3 6.16 22.09 3.53
N SER A 4 5.49 22.87 2.67
CA SER A 4 4.65 22.26 1.61
C SER A 4 5.53 21.43 0.69
N ASN A 5 5.09 20.24 0.37
CA ASN A 5 5.72 19.37 -0.60
C ASN A 5 4.69 18.95 -1.67
N SER A 6 5.20 18.53 -2.81
CA SER A 6 4.40 17.96 -3.89
C SER A 6 5.01 16.64 -4.30
N VAL A 7 4.19 15.74 -4.81
CA VAL A 7 4.70 14.52 -5.44
C VAL A 7 4.96 14.84 -6.89
N ALA A 8 6.23 14.71 -7.29
CA ALA A 8 6.68 14.96 -8.65
C ALA A 8 6.89 13.63 -9.40
N ALA A 9 6.64 13.66 -10.71
CA ALA A 9 7.03 12.60 -11.61
C ALA A 9 8.42 12.92 -12.19
N PHE A 10 9.27 11.90 -12.29
CA PHE A 10 10.60 11.98 -12.88
C PHE A 10 10.66 11.02 -14.07
N ASP A 11 11.40 11.41 -15.11
CA ASP A 11 11.72 10.52 -16.24
C ASP A 11 12.88 9.55 -15.92
N GLU A 12 13.24 8.75 -16.91
CA GLU A 12 14.34 7.77 -16.79
C GLU A 12 15.70 8.44 -16.53
N THR A 13 15.85 9.71 -16.86
CA THR A 13 17.08 10.49 -16.64
C THR A 13 17.12 11.16 -15.26
N GLY A 14 16.01 11.07 -14.47
CA GLY A 14 15.85 11.73 -13.19
C GLY A 14 15.39 13.18 -13.29
N ALA A 15 15.03 13.67 -14.48
CA ALA A 15 14.47 15.01 -14.64
C ALA A 15 12.99 15.05 -14.26
N GLN A 16 12.59 16.09 -13.52
CA GLN A 16 11.20 16.28 -13.12
C GLN A 16 10.34 16.63 -14.33
N ILE A 17 9.39 15.76 -14.68
CA ILE A 17 8.48 15.95 -15.83
C ILE A 17 7.14 16.57 -15.44
N GLY A 18 6.85 16.71 -14.13
CA GLY A 18 5.65 17.38 -13.67
C GLY A 18 5.34 17.13 -12.19
N ILE A 19 4.33 17.86 -11.70
CA ILE A 19 3.76 17.62 -10.36
C ILE A 19 2.60 16.64 -10.53
N VAL A 20 2.66 15.52 -9.82
CA VAL A 20 1.61 14.49 -9.84
C VAL A 20 0.39 14.98 -9.08
N PHE A 21 0.60 15.55 -7.86
CA PHE A 21 -0.44 16.22 -7.08
C PHE A 21 0.20 17.10 -5.99
N GLN A 22 -0.58 18.09 -5.50
CA GLN A 22 -0.24 18.87 -4.33
C GLN A 22 -0.73 18.17 -3.07
N THR A 23 0.15 18.00 -2.10
CA THR A 23 -0.17 17.41 -0.81
C THR A 23 -0.85 18.41 0.12
N ALA A 24 -1.42 17.95 1.24
CA ALA A 24 -1.97 18.84 2.26
C ALA A 24 -0.96 19.88 2.74
N SER A 25 -1.43 21.06 3.16
CA SER A 25 -0.57 22.08 3.74
C SER A 25 0.03 21.62 5.08
N PRO A 26 1.19 22.15 5.51
CA PRO A 26 1.71 21.85 6.85
C PRO A 26 0.71 22.18 7.96
N PHE A 27 -0.07 23.24 7.78
CA PHE A 27 -1.09 23.69 8.73
C PHE A 27 -2.25 22.69 8.86
N ASP A 28 -2.74 22.15 7.74
CA ASP A 28 -3.87 21.21 7.73
C ASP A 28 -3.46 19.77 8.09
N THR A 29 -2.19 19.44 7.92
CA THR A 29 -1.69 18.06 8.08
C THR A 29 -2.08 17.42 9.43
N PRO A 30 -1.91 18.08 10.62
CA PRO A 30 -2.27 17.44 11.89
C PRO A 30 -3.77 17.13 11.98
N ARG A 31 -4.62 18.07 11.58
CA ARG A 31 -6.08 17.92 11.59
C ARG A 31 -6.51 16.76 10.68
N LEU A 32 -6.04 16.74 9.44
CA LEU A 32 -6.38 15.71 8.46
C LEU A 32 -5.91 14.32 8.89
N MET A 33 -4.76 14.21 9.53
CA MET A 33 -4.29 12.93 10.10
C MET A 33 -5.16 12.47 11.25
N THR A 34 -5.60 13.38 12.13
CA THR A 34 -6.52 13.05 13.22
C THR A 34 -7.86 12.55 12.69
N GLU A 35 -8.40 13.24 11.68
CA GLU A 35 -9.65 12.85 11.01
C GLU A 35 -9.53 11.48 10.34
N LEU A 36 -8.40 11.20 9.65
CA LEU A 36 -8.15 9.91 9.02
C LEU A 36 -8.11 8.77 10.05
N VAL A 37 -7.38 8.95 11.16
CA VAL A 37 -7.29 7.94 12.22
C VAL A 37 -8.65 7.71 12.88
N ALA A 38 -9.39 8.78 13.17
CA ALA A 38 -10.73 8.68 13.75
C ALA A 38 -11.69 7.92 12.82
N TRP A 39 -11.66 8.22 11.51
CA TRP A 39 -12.47 7.53 10.51
C TRP A 39 -12.12 6.03 10.44
N VAL A 40 -10.83 5.67 10.40
CA VAL A 40 -10.41 4.25 10.37
C VAL A 40 -10.91 3.50 11.59
N ASN A 41 -10.79 4.08 12.78
CA ASN A 41 -11.26 3.45 14.02
C ASN A 41 -12.77 3.27 14.00
N GLN A 42 -13.52 4.30 13.61
CA GLN A 42 -14.99 4.25 13.49
C GLN A 42 -15.45 3.17 12.50
N GLU A 43 -14.83 3.09 11.31
CA GLU A 43 -15.22 2.07 10.31
C GLU A 43 -14.87 0.65 10.77
N ARG A 44 -13.78 0.47 11.52
CA ARG A 44 -13.44 -0.83 12.12
C ARG A 44 -14.42 -1.27 13.21
N GLU A 45 -14.91 -0.33 14.03
CA GLU A 45 -15.90 -0.60 15.07
C GLU A 45 -17.28 -0.90 14.47
N THR A 46 -17.69 -0.12 13.47
CA THR A 46 -19.03 -0.26 12.86
C THR A 46 -19.11 -1.38 11.83
N ALA A 47 -17.97 -1.88 11.34
CA ALA A 47 -17.87 -2.94 10.33
C ALA A 47 -18.76 -2.72 9.08
N ARG A 48 -19.00 -1.46 8.68
CA ARG A 48 -19.81 -1.12 7.49
C ARG A 48 -19.08 -1.43 6.18
N LEU A 49 -17.78 -1.28 6.19
CA LEU A 49 -16.93 -1.57 5.03
C LEU A 49 -16.08 -2.81 5.27
N HIS A 50 -15.80 -3.53 4.19
CA HIS A 50 -14.85 -4.63 4.23
C HIS A 50 -13.45 -4.12 4.64
N PRO A 51 -12.69 -4.81 5.53
CA PRO A 51 -11.38 -4.34 6.01
C PRO A 51 -10.40 -3.92 4.90
N LEU A 52 -10.35 -4.64 3.78
CA LEU A 52 -9.50 -4.27 2.65
C LEU A 52 -9.85 -2.92 2.02
N LEU A 53 -11.13 -2.52 2.04
CA LEU A 53 -11.55 -1.21 1.54
C LEU A 53 -11.13 -0.11 2.51
N ILE A 54 -11.29 -0.34 3.83
CA ILE A 54 -10.84 0.60 4.87
C ILE A 54 -9.32 0.82 4.72
N ILE A 55 -8.54 -0.26 4.58
CA ILE A 55 -7.10 -0.19 4.42
C ILE A 55 -6.71 0.56 3.14
N ALA A 56 -7.34 0.23 2.01
CA ALA A 56 -7.06 0.88 0.74
C ALA A 56 -7.33 2.39 0.80
N LEU A 57 -8.48 2.80 1.36
CA LEU A 57 -8.84 4.21 1.51
C LEU A 57 -7.93 4.93 2.50
N CYS A 58 -7.60 4.29 3.63
CA CYS A 58 -6.64 4.83 4.60
C CYS A 58 -5.29 5.14 3.93
N VAL A 59 -4.76 4.21 3.13
CA VAL A 59 -3.45 4.35 2.49
C VAL A 59 -3.44 5.46 1.44
N VAL A 60 -4.45 5.57 0.58
CA VAL A 60 -4.48 6.63 -0.43
C VAL A 60 -4.67 8.02 0.17
N VAL A 61 -5.49 8.14 1.22
CA VAL A 61 -5.67 9.41 1.94
C VAL A 61 -4.40 9.78 2.71
N PHE A 62 -3.73 8.82 3.35
CA PHE A 62 -2.42 9.05 3.98
C PHE A 62 -1.40 9.58 2.96
N LEU A 63 -1.34 8.99 1.76
CA LEU A 63 -0.47 9.44 0.69
C LEU A 63 -0.86 10.83 0.15
N GLU A 64 -2.13 11.17 0.15
CA GLU A 64 -2.63 12.51 -0.23
C GLU A 64 -2.27 13.56 0.83
N ILE A 65 -2.45 13.26 2.11
CA ILE A 65 -2.05 14.17 3.21
C ILE A 65 -0.54 14.37 3.21
N HIS A 66 0.23 13.30 2.98
CA HIS A 66 1.69 13.31 2.92
C HIS A 66 2.32 13.92 4.19
N PRO A 67 2.10 13.32 5.37
CA PRO A 67 2.35 13.98 6.66
C PRO A 67 3.82 14.24 6.96
N PHE A 68 4.74 13.53 6.34
CA PHE A 68 6.18 13.68 6.56
C PHE A 68 6.85 14.44 5.44
N GLN A 69 8.05 14.98 5.70
CA GLN A 69 8.81 15.68 4.68
C GLN A 69 9.35 14.72 3.62
N ASP A 70 9.74 13.51 4.03
CA ASP A 70 10.18 12.40 3.17
C ASP A 70 9.71 11.06 3.74
N GLY A 71 9.78 10.01 2.93
CA GLY A 71 9.50 8.64 3.36
C GLY A 71 8.02 8.24 3.38
N ASN A 72 7.09 9.11 2.97
CA ASN A 72 5.65 8.80 3.01
C ASN A 72 5.29 7.54 2.21
N GLY A 73 5.92 7.32 1.05
CA GLY A 73 5.71 6.10 0.26
C GLY A 73 6.18 4.84 0.99
N ARG A 74 7.31 4.87 1.69
CA ARG A 74 7.80 3.74 2.50
C ARG A 74 6.89 3.51 3.71
N LEU A 75 6.52 4.57 4.41
CA LEU A 75 5.62 4.50 5.56
C LEU A 75 4.23 4.02 5.18
N SER A 76 3.69 4.40 4.03
CA SER A 76 2.40 3.90 3.56
C SER A 76 2.41 2.39 3.35
N ARG A 77 3.52 1.81 2.88
CA ARG A 77 3.67 0.35 2.72
C ARG A 77 3.79 -0.38 4.06
N VAL A 78 4.53 0.19 5.00
CA VAL A 78 4.59 -0.33 6.38
C VAL A 78 3.22 -0.26 7.04
N LEU A 79 2.52 0.87 6.90
CA LEU A 79 1.15 1.04 7.39
C LEU A 79 0.19 0.02 6.76
N THR A 80 0.29 -0.21 5.46
CA THR A 80 -0.51 -1.23 4.75
C THR A 80 -0.28 -2.61 5.36
N THR A 81 0.99 -3.01 5.54
CA THR A 81 1.36 -4.30 6.15
C THR A 81 0.79 -4.44 7.56
N LEU A 82 0.93 -3.40 8.39
CA LEU A 82 0.42 -3.39 9.76
C LEU A 82 -1.11 -3.55 9.79
N LEU A 83 -1.83 -2.77 9.00
CA LEU A 83 -3.29 -2.82 8.95
C LEU A 83 -3.82 -4.16 8.41
N LEU A 84 -3.14 -4.74 7.42
CA LEU A 84 -3.46 -6.08 6.92
C LEU A 84 -3.26 -7.15 7.99
N LEU A 85 -2.15 -7.11 8.72
CA LEU A 85 -1.90 -8.04 9.84
C LEU A 85 -2.97 -7.91 10.92
N GLN A 86 -3.34 -6.68 11.32
CA GLN A 86 -4.41 -6.42 12.28
C GLN A 86 -5.78 -6.91 11.79
N ALA A 87 -5.99 -6.96 10.48
CA ALA A 87 -7.19 -7.48 9.86
C ALA A 87 -7.17 -9.01 9.64
N GLY A 88 -6.13 -9.71 10.13
CA GLY A 88 -6.03 -11.18 10.07
C GLY A 88 -5.35 -11.73 8.81
N TYR A 89 -4.78 -10.89 7.96
CA TYR A 89 -4.03 -11.33 6.76
C TYR A 89 -2.61 -11.76 7.12
N ALA A 90 -2.49 -12.91 7.79
CA ALA A 90 -1.23 -13.43 8.35
C ALA A 90 -0.15 -13.75 7.30
N TYR A 91 -0.50 -13.86 6.02
CA TYR A 91 0.45 -14.16 4.94
C TYR A 91 1.36 -12.99 4.57
N VAL A 92 0.99 -11.77 4.92
CA VAL A 92 1.63 -10.53 4.43
C VAL A 92 3.15 -10.46 4.70
N PRO A 93 3.68 -10.92 5.86
CA PRO A 93 5.12 -10.90 6.11
C PRO A 93 5.95 -11.83 5.20
N TYR A 94 5.30 -12.83 4.61
CA TYR A 94 5.97 -13.84 3.78
C TYR A 94 6.05 -13.48 2.29
N SER A 95 5.42 -12.36 1.90
CA SER A 95 5.39 -11.89 0.52
C SER A 95 5.50 -10.37 0.43
N SER A 96 6.41 -9.87 -0.41
CA SER A 96 6.70 -8.44 -0.51
C SER A 96 5.66 -7.71 -1.38
N LEU A 97 4.82 -6.88 -0.76
CA LEU A 97 3.95 -5.93 -1.47
C LEU A 97 4.78 -4.86 -2.21
N GLU A 98 5.91 -4.45 -1.66
CA GLU A 98 6.88 -3.55 -2.30
C GLU A 98 7.29 -4.06 -3.68
N SER A 99 7.68 -5.34 -3.74
CA SER A 99 8.07 -5.97 -5.01
C SER A 99 6.94 -5.99 -6.04
N VAL A 100 5.68 -6.15 -5.60
CA VAL A 100 4.52 -6.10 -6.51
C VAL A 100 4.32 -4.70 -7.06
N ILE A 101 4.39 -3.68 -6.19
CA ILE A 101 4.22 -2.28 -6.57
C ILE A 101 5.35 -1.85 -7.52
N GLU A 102 6.61 -2.22 -7.24
CA GLU A 102 7.75 -1.86 -8.09
C GLU A 102 7.63 -2.41 -9.51
N HIS A 103 7.12 -3.66 -9.66
CA HIS A 103 6.86 -4.24 -10.98
C HIS A 103 5.68 -3.60 -11.72
N SER A 104 4.80 -2.88 -11.02
CA SER A 104 3.62 -2.21 -11.58
C SER A 104 3.64 -0.70 -11.33
N LYS A 105 4.83 -0.10 -11.28
CA LYS A 105 5.07 1.28 -10.87
C LYS A 105 4.25 2.30 -11.65
N GLU A 106 4.14 2.15 -12.95
CA GLU A 106 3.34 3.06 -13.80
C GLU A 106 1.86 3.00 -13.45
N ALA A 107 1.30 1.78 -13.29
CA ALA A 107 -0.10 1.59 -12.90
C ALA A 107 -0.36 2.13 -11.49
N TYR A 108 0.59 2.00 -10.58
CA TYR A 108 0.53 2.59 -9.24
C TYR A 108 0.39 4.11 -9.29
N TYR A 109 1.28 4.79 -9.99
CA TYR A 109 1.22 6.26 -10.08
C TYR A 109 0.00 6.75 -10.86
N LEU A 110 -0.44 6.01 -11.88
CA LEU A 110 -1.65 6.34 -12.62
C LEU A 110 -2.89 6.25 -11.71
N ALA A 111 -3.03 5.17 -10.96
CA ALA A 111 -4.14 4.96 -10.03
C ALA A 111 -4.16 6.03 -8.92
N LEU A 112 -2.99 6.35 -8.35
CA LEU A 112 -2.85 7.43 -7.38
C LEU A 112 -3.31 8.76 -7.96
N ARG A 113 -2.77 9.17 -9.12
CA ARG A 113 -3.08 10.45 -9.75
C ARG A 113 -4.56 10.59 -10.07
N GLN A 114 -5.17 9.55 -10.63
CA GLN A 114 -6.59 9.56 -10.98
C GLN A 114 -7.50 9.70 -9.75
N THR A 115 -7.14 9.03 -8.65
CA THR A 115 -7.91 9.09 -7.41
C THR A 115 -7.65 10.40 -6.67
N GLN A 116 -6.39 10.75 -6.43
CA GLN A 116 -6.02 11.93 -5.64
C GLN A 116 -6.49 13.24 -6.27
N GLY A 117 -6.55 13.31 -7.59
CA GLY A 117 -7.11 14.47 -8.30
C GLY A 117 -8.58 14.76 -8.00
N THR A 118 -9.30 13.79 -7.42
CA THR A 118 -10.74 13.91 -7.13
C THR A 118 -11.08 13.84 -5.64
N ILE A 119 -10.14 13.47 -4.76
CA ILE A 119 -10.41 13.25 -3.32
C ILE A 119 -11.11 14.43 -2.64
N ARG A 120 -10.78 15.67 -3.05
CA ARG A 120 -11.33 16.90 -2.46
C ARG A 120 -12.47 17.49 -3.25
N THR A 121 -13.03 16.78 -4.22
CA THR A 121 -14.22 17.19 -4.97
C THR A 121 -15.49 16.65 -4.32
N GLU A 122 -16.65 17.14 -4.75
CA GLU A 122 -17.97 16.65 -4.28
C GLU A 122 -18.21 15.17 -4.65
N SER A 123 -17.52 14.64 -5.64
CA SER A 123 -17.67 13.28 -6.15
C SER A 123 -16.32 12.58 -6.31
N PRO A 124 -15.68 12.13 -5.21
CA PRO A 124 -14.41 11.44 -5.25
C PRO A 124 -14.49 10.13 -6.04
N ASN A 125 -13.57 9.91 -6.97
CA ASN A 125 -13.46 8.65 -7.69
C ASN A 125 -12.41 7.73 -7.05
N TRP A 126 -12.84 6.84 -6.19
CA TRP A 126 -11.99 5.87 -5.50
C TRP A 126 -11.63 4.64 -6.35
N GLN A 127 -12.37 4.39 -7.43
CA GLN A 127 -12.28 3.16 -8.21
C GLN A 127 -10.87 2.86 -8.75
N PRO A 128 -10.13 3.81 -9.36
CA PRO A 128 -8.80 3.50 -9.89
C PRO A 128 -7.85 2.94 -8.83
N TRP A 129 -7.83 3.57 -7.65
CA TRP A 129 -7.00 3.13 -6.55
C TRP A 129 -7.46 1.80 -5.95
N LEU A 130 -8.75 1.64 -5.67
CA LEU A 130 -9.30 0.40 -5.10
C LEU A 130 -9.00 -0.80 -6.00
N VAL A 131 -9.21 -0.67 -7.31
CA VAL A 131 -8.91 -1.74 -8.27
C VAL A 131 -7.42 -2.06 -8.29
N PHE A 132 -6.55 -1.06 -8.33
CA PHE A 132 -5.10 -1.26 -8.28
C PHE A 132 -4.69 -1.96 -6.98
N PHE A 133 -5.14 -1.48 -5.84
CA PHE A 133 -4.79 -2.02 -4.52
C PHE A 133 -5.20 -3.49 -4.38
N LEU A 134 -6.44 -3.83 -4.70
CA LEU A 134 -6.94 -5.21 -4.61
C LEU A 134 -6.22 -6.16 -5.58
N ARG A 135 -5.91 -5.70 -6.80
CA ARG A 135 -5.10 -6.46 -7.76
C ARG A 135 -3.68 -6.71 -7.25
N SER A 136 -3.08 -5.72 -6.60
CA SER A 136 -1.74 -5.85 -6.01
C SER A 136 -1.72 -6.88 -4.89
N LEU A 137 -2.73 -6.91 -4.03
CA LEU A 137 -2.86 -7.94 -2.98
C LEU A 137 -3.09 -9.34 -3.59
N ALA A 138 -3.94 -9.46 -4.61
CA ALA A 138 -4.17 -10.73 -5.30
C ALA A 138 -2.90 -11.25 -5.98
N GLU A 139 -2.09 -10.37 -6.55
CA GLU A 139 -0.78 -10.73 -7.13
C GLU A 139 0.23 -11.13 -6.04
N GLN A 140 0.25 -10.43 -4.92
CA GLN A 140 1.07 -10.78 -3.76
C GLN A 140 0.77 -12.20 -3.27
N MET A 141 -0.50 -12.55 -3.12
CA MET A 141 -0.95 -13.91 -2.75
C MET A 141 -0.51 -14.95 -3.79
N ARG A 142 -0.74 -14.70 -5.08
CA ARG A 142 -0.33 -15.59 -6.16
C ARG A 142 1.18 -15.88 -6.18
N ARG A 143 2.00 -14.85 -5.91
CA ARG A 143 3.46 -15.01 -5.80
C ARG A 143 3.86 -15.88 -4.62
N LEU A 144 3.17 -15.71 -3.48
CA LEU A 144 3.39 -16.54 -2.31
C LEU A 144 2.98 -18.00 -2.56
N GLU A 145 1.82 -18.25 -3.15
CA GLU A 145 1.37 -19.60 -3.53
C GLU A 145 2.40 -20.32 -4.39
N LYS A 146 2.91 -19.64 -5.43
CA LYS A 146 3.95 -20.19 -6.30
C LYS A 146 5.26 -20.48 -5.54
N LYS A 147 5.62 -19.63 -4.58
CA LYS A 147 6.80 -19.85 -3.73
C LYS A 147 6.61 -21.09 -2.86
N VAL A 148 5.49 -21.19 -2.16
CA VAL A 148 5.16 -22.33 -1.32
C VAL A 148 5.15 -23.65 -2.12
N GLU A 149 4.59 -23.65 -3.32
CA GLU A 149 4.55 -24.83 -4.18
C GLU A 149 5.95 -25.27 -4.61
N ARG A 150 6.83 -24.33 -4.95
CA ARG A 150 8.26 -24.64 -5.24
C ARG A 150 8.96 -25.24 -4.02
N GLU A 151 8.78 -24.67 -2.85
CA GLU A 151 9.38 -25.17 -1.60
C GLU A 151 8.91 -26.61 -1.29
N LYS A 152 7.62 -26.91 -1.48
CA LYS A 152 7.09 -28.27 -1.34
C LYS A 152 7.77 -29.28 -2.28
N ILE A 153 7.98 -28.90 -3.55
CA ILE A 153 8.66 -29.74 -4.53
C ILE A 153 10.12 -29.98 -4.12
N VAL A 154 10.82 -28.94 -3.67
CA VAL A 154 12.20 -29.06 -3.19
C VAL A 154 12.29 -29.98 -1.97
N LEU A 155 11.41 -29.78 -0.97
CA LEU A 155 11.38 -30.62 0.23
C LEU A 155 11.07 -32.09 -0.11
N ALA A 156 10.14 -32.34 -1.03
CA ALA A 156 9.81 -33.70 -1.46
C ALA A 156 10.96 -34.40 -2.22
N ALA A 157 11.89 -33.65 -2.82
CA ALA A 157 13.03 -34.18 -3.52
C ALA A 157 14.30 -34.27 -2.64
N MET A 158 14.27 -33.80 -1.39
CA MET A 158 15.42 -33.84 -0.48
C MET A 158 15.67 -35.25 0.07
N PRO A 159 16.93 -35.72 0.12
CA PRO A 159 17.31 -36.94 0.84
C PRO A 159 16.95 -36.84 2.33
N GLU A 160 16.58 -37.95 2.93
CA GLU A 160 16.09 -38.07 4.34
C GLU A 160 17.03 -37.39 5.36
N LEU A 161 18.35 -37.47 5.14
CA LEU A 161 19.36 -36.86 6.01
C LEU A 161 19.34 -35.31 5.95
N GLN A 162 18.95 -34.70 4.81
CA GLN A 162 18.87 -33.27 4.68
C GLN A 162 17.55 -32.72 5.27
N LEU A 163 16.48 -33.50 5.25
CA LEU A 163 15.21 -33.16 5.91
C LEU A 163 15.38 -33.00 7.41
N GLN A 164 16.16 -33.89 8.05
CA GLN A 164 16.44 -33.84 9.49
C GLN A 164 17.19 -32.56 9.92
N ILE A 165 17.94 -31.92 9.02
CA ILE A 165 18.66 -30.66 9.31
C ILE A 165 17.72 -29.44 9.20
N VAL A 166 16.68 -29.51 8.38
CA VAL A 166 15.73 -28.40 8.14
C VAL A 166 14.61 -28.36 9.18
N GLU A 167 14.32 -29.48 9.85
CA GLU A 167 13.31 -29.59 10.92
C GLU A 167 13.84 -29.16 12.30
N PHE A 168 15.14 -28.80 12.43
CA PHE A 168 15.76 -28.23 13.62
C PHE A 168 15.83 -26.70 13.55
#